data_a4fbe013ff6c8f8356b60e5220979c0c
#
_entry.id   a4fbe013ff6c8f8356b60e5220979c0c
#
_cell.length_a   1.000
_cell.length_b   1.000
_cell.length_c   1.000
_cell.angle_alpha   90.00
_cell.angle_beta   90.00
_cell.angle_gamma   90.00
#
_symmetry.space_group_name_H-M   'P 1'
#
loop_
_entity.id
_entity.type
_entity.pdbx_description
1 polymer ?
#
loop_
_entity_poly.entity_id
_entity_poly.type
_entity_poly.pdbx_seq_one_letter_code
_entity_poly.pdbx_strand_id
1 'polypeptide(L)'
;SATDINPTAIVTSNLYNWVKAWESRDTSLYLSFYSKNFKDPKRSLLKWKSYRRKSLKKSSNISIQISNIKTYLSNQNIIRINFIQRYKSNTASDVGKKSLVWEKGPDGWKIIKESWKPL
;
A
#
# COMPACT_ATOMS: atom_id res chain seq x y z
N SER A 1 22.72 -8.54 15.74
CA SER A 1 22.35 -9.89 16.14
C SER A 1 21.72 -10.63 14.96
N ALA A 2 21.84 -11.94 14.97
CA ALA A 2 21.25 -12.78 13.92
C ALA A 2 19.72 -12.68 13.86
N THR A 3 19.09 -12.13 14.88
CA THR A 3 17.65 -11.91 14.94
C THR A 3 17.22 -10.54 14.42
N ASP A 4 18.16 -9.67 14.11
CA ASP A 4 17.84 -8.35 13.59
C ASP A 4 17.41 -8.49 12.13
N ILE A 5 16.15 -8.12 11.85
CA ILE A 5 15.59 -8.15 10.52
C ILE A 5 15.67 -6.73 9.95
N ASN A 6 16.20 -6.61 8.75
CA ASN A 6 16.30 -5.34 8.07
C ASN A 6 14.88 -4.74 7.87
N PRO A 7 14.59 -3.55 8.42
CA PRO A 7 13.26 -2.93 8.26
C PRO A 7 12.83 -2.78 6.80
N THR A 8 13.76 -2.47 5.91
CA THR A 8 13.48 -2.36 4.48
C THR A 8 12.98 -3.69 3.90
N ALA A 9 13.57 -4.81 4.33
CA ALA A 9 13.13 -6.13 3.89
C ALA A 9 11.71 -6.44 4.41
N ILE A 10 11.41 -6.07 5.65
CA ILE A 10 10.07 -6.24 6.24
C ILE A 10 9.05 -5.44 5.43
N VAL A 11 9.31 -4.18 5.18
CA VAL A 11 8.38 -3.29 4.47
C VAL A 11 8.22 -3.73 3.02
N THR A 12 9.29 -4.18 2.37
CA THR A 12 9.21 -4.71 1.00
C THR A 12 8.33 -5.98 0.95
N SER A 13 8.47 -6.86 1.93
CA SER A 13 7.60 -8.03 2.05
C SER A 13 6.15 -7.61 2.26
N ASN A 14 5.90 -6.64 3.13
CA ASN A 14 4.56 -6.09 3.36
C ASN A 14 3.98 -5.49 2.07
N LEU A 15 4.79 -4.83 1.26
CA LEU A 15 4.37 -4.28 -0.02
C LEU A 15 3.83 -5.36 -0.96
N TYR A 16 4.55 -6.49 -1.10
CA TYR A 16 4.09 -7.59 -1.94
C TYR A 16 2.83 -8.24 -1.38
N ASN A 17 2.71 -8.35 -0.08
CA ASN A 17 1.49 -8.88 0.56
C ASN A 17 0.30 -7.93 0.39
N TRP A 18 0.54 -6.63 0.41
CA TRP A 18 -0.46 -5.60 0.11
C TRP A 18 -0.98 -5.75 -1.33
N VAL A 19 -0.08 -5.98 -2.30
CA VAL A 19 -0.46 -6.26 -3.69
C VAL A 19 -1.37 -7.48 -3.77
N LYS A 20 -0.98 -8.58 -3.11
CA LYS A 20 -1.78 -9.82 -3.12
C LYS A 20 -3.15 -9.63 -2.48
N ALA A 21 -3.23 -8.89 -1.39
CA ALA A 21 -4.51 -8.60 -0.73
C ALA A 21 -5.43 -7.80 -1.64
N TRP A 22 -4.87 -6.83 -2.35
CA TRP A 22 -5.63 -6.04 -3.32
C TRP A 22 -6.13 -6.93 -4.47
N GLU A 23 -5.25 -7.73 -5.08
CA GLU A 23 -5.59 -8.63 -6.19
C GLU A 23 -6.66 -9.65 -5.78
N SER A 24 -6.60 -10.17 -4.56
CA SER A 24 -7.55 -11.16 -4.06
C SER A 24 -8.87 -10.53 -3.59
N ARG A 25 -8.95 -9.21 -3.55
CA ARG A 25 -10.10 -8.46 -3.05
C ARG A 25 -10.43 -8.79 -1.60
N ASP A 26 -9.43 -9.19 -0.82
CA ASP A 26 -9.56 -9.41 0.61
C ASP A 26 -9.52 -8.05 1.31
N THR A 27 -10.68 -7.46 1.44
CA THR A 27 -10.82 -6.08 1.90
C THR A 27 -10.29 -5.90 3.32
N SER A 28 -10.57 -6.82 4.21
CA SER A 28 -10.09 -6.75 5.60
C SER A 28 -8.57 -6.83 5.65
N LEU A 29 -7.97 -7.77 4.92
CA LEU A 29 -6.52 -7.89 4.86
C LEU A 29 -5.89 -6.66 4.20
N TYR A 30 -6.45 -6.20 3.07
CA TYR A 30 -5.98 -5.00 2.37
C TYR A 30 -5.95 -3.79 3.33
N LEU A 31 -7.05 -3.54 4.05
CA LEU A 31 -7.14 -2.41 4.97
C LEU A 31 -6.24 -2.57 6.19
N SER A 32 -5.89 -3.80 6.56
CA SER A 32 -5.00 -4.05 7.70
C SER A 32 -3.59 -3.51 7.50
N PHE A 33 -3.18 -3.25 6.26
CA PHE A 33 -1.87 -2.64 5.98
C PHE A 33 -1.83 -1.15 6.28
N TYR A 34 -2.99 -0.52 6.51
CA TYR A 34 -3.08 0.92 6.73
C TYR A 34 -3.14 1.25 8.22
N SER A 35 -2.34 2.24 8.63
CA SER A 35 -2.28 2.71 10.01
C SER A 35 -3.57 3.43 10.41
N LYS A 36 -3.89 3.41 11.70
CA LYS A 36 -4.90 4.30 12.27
C LYS A 36 -4.53 5.78 12.08
N ASN A 37 -3.25 6.06 11.81
CA ASN A 37 -2.74 7.41 11.55
C ASN A 37 -2.72 7.74 10.06
N PHE A 38 -3.24 6.86 9.21
CA PHE A 38 -3.31 7.12 7.77
C PHE A 38 -4.18 8.35 7.50
N LYS A 39 -3.68 9.24 6.64
CA LYS A 39 -4.41 10.44 6.22
C LYS A 39 -4.55 10.48 4.72
N ASP A 40 -5.81 10.50 4.27
CA ASP A 40 -6.15 10.77 2.88
C ASP A 40 -6.32 12.29 2.71
N PRO A 41 -5.85 12.87 1.56
CA PRO A 41 -5.99 14.31 1.35
C PRO A 41 -7.43 14.82 1.29
N LYS A 42 -8.40 13.95 0.96
CA LYS A 42 -9.78 14.36 0.67
C LYS A 42 -10.82 13.81 1.64
N ARG A 43 -10.51 12.71 2.34
CA ARG A 43 -11.50 11.98 3.14
C ARG A 43 -10.98 11.70 4.53
N SER A 44 -11.88 11.62 5.51
CA SER A 44 -11.53 11.06 6.82
C SER A 44 -11.14 9.59 6.65
N LEU A 45 -10.47 9.04 7.65
CA LEU A 45 -10.05 7.64 7.62
C LEU A 45 -11.25 6.69 7.42
N LEU A 46 -12.35 6.93 8.14
CA LEU A 46 -13.55 6.10 8.02
C LEU A 46 -14.17 6.19 6.63
N LYS A 47 -14.26 7.38 6.06
CA LYS A 47 -14.80 7.59 4.71
C LYS A 47 -13.89 6.98 3.65
N TRP A 48 -12.58 7.10 3.83
CA TRP A 48 -11.60 6.50 2.92
C TRP A 48 -11.71 4.97 2.92
N LYS A 49 -11.79 4.36 4.10
CA LYS A 49 -11.97 2.91 4.21
C LYS A 49 -13.26 2.44 3.54
N SER A 50 -14.37 3.16 3.76
CA SER A 50 -15.64 2.85 3.10
C SER A 50 -15.54 2.97 1.58
N TYR A 51 -14.89 4.01 1.09
CA TYR A 51 -14.64 4.21 -0.32
C TYR A 51 -13.84 3.05 -0.92
N ARG A 52 -12.78 2.61 -0.24
CA ARG A 52 -11.96 1.48 -0.74
C ARG A 52 -12.72 0.16 -0.71
N ARG A 53 -13.52 -0.09 0.34
CA ARG A 53 -14.36 -1.30 0.38
C ARG A 53 -15.30 -1.36 -0.82
N LYS A 54 -15.96 -0.26 -1.14
CA LYS A 54 -16.86 -0.18 -2.29
C LYS A 54 -16.11 -0.38 -3.60
N SER A 55 -14.95 0.24 -3.75
CA SER A 55 -14.13 0.11 -4.95
C SER A 55 -13.69 -1.34 -5.19
N LEU A 56 -13.23 -2.03 -4.15
CA LEU A 56 -12.80 -3.41 -4.27
C LEU A 56 -13.98 -4.35 -4.58
N LYS A 57 -15.17 -4.06 -4.07
CA LYS A 57 -16.36 -4.86 -4.37
C LYS A 57 -16.80 -4.73 -5.82
N LYS A 58 -16.67 -3.54 -6.40
CA LYS A 58 -17.09 -3.26 -7.78
C LYS A 58 -16.12 -3.81 -8.81
N SER A 59 -14.85 -3.97 -8.47
CA SER A 59 -13.81 -4.43 -9.39
C SER A 59 -13.64 -5.93 -9.28
N SER A 60 -13.35 -6.58 -10.41
CA SER A 60 -12.98 -7.99 -10.46
C SER A 60 -11.80 -8.18 -11.39
N ASN A 61 -11.17 -9.35 -11.34
CA ASN A 61 -10.01 -9.68 -12.17
C ASN A 61 -8.90 -8.63 -12.03
N ILE A 62 -8.63 -8.24 -10.78
CA ILE A 62 -7.61 -7.24 -10.48
C ILE A 62 -6.23 -7.87 -10.64
N SER A 63 -5.40 -7.22 -11.45
CA SER A 63 -3.99 -7.58 -11.66
C SER A 63 -3.13 -6.34 -11.38
N ILE A 64 -2.13 -6.50 -10.54
CA ILE A 64 -1.25 -5.40 -10.17
C ILE A 64 0.20 -5.85 -10.35
N GLN A 65 0.92 -5.14 -11.23
CA GLN A 65 2.34 -5.36 -11.44
C GLN A 65 3.09 -4.15 -10.93
N ILE A 66 4.09 -4.39 -10.09
CA ILE A 66 4.94 -3.32 -9.56
C ILE A 66 6.36 -3.51 -10.07
N SER A 67 7.02 -2.39 -10.36
CA SER A 67 8.39 -2.37 -10.88
C SER A 67 9.10 -1.10 -10.44
N ASN A 68 10.42 -1.06 -10.66
CA ASN A 68 11.26 0.09 -10.32
C ASN A 68 11.08 0.50 -8.85
N ILE A 69 11.13 -0.49 -7.96
CA ILE A 69 10.93 -0.28 -6.53
C ILE A 69 12.16 0.42 -5.95
N LYS A 70 11.94 1.56 -5.30
CA LYS A 70 12.97 2.32 -4.60
C LYS A 70 12.51 2.60 -3.18
N THR A 71 13.40 2.32 -2.22
CA THR A 71 13.12 2.50 -0.81
C THR A 71 13.98 3.62 -0.23
N TYR A 72 13.38 4.44 0.62
CA TYR A 72 14.04 5.58 1.26
C TYR A 72 13.77 5.52 2.75
N LEU A 73 14.82 5.35 3.54
CA LEU A 73 14.75 5.37 4.99
C LEU A 73 14.83 6.81 5.47
N SER A 74 13.67 7.39 5.88
CA SER A 74 13.65 8.77 6.38
C SER A 74 14.21 8.86 7.80
N ASN A 75 13.86 7.87 8.63
CA ASN A 75 14.44 7.64 9.95
C ASN A 75 14.17 6.18 10.33
N GLN A 76 14.56 5.77 11.54
CA GLN A 76 14.42 4.36 11.94
C GLN A 76 12.97 3.87 12.01
N ASN A 77 11.98 4.77 11.96
CA ASN A 77 10.57 4.42 12.08
C ASN A 77 9.73 4.78 10.85
N ILE A 78 10.34 5.37 9.81
CA ILE A 78 9.63 5.81 8.60
C ILE A 78 10.38 5.34 7.36
N ILE A 79 9.69 4.60 6.50
CA ILE A 79 10.21 4.17 5.20
C ILE A 79 9.22 4.58 4.12
N ARG A 80 9.73 5.23 3.08
CA ARG A 80 8.97 5.51 1.87
C ARG A 80 9.38 4.53 0.79
N ILE A 81 8.39 3.96 0.09
CA ILE A 81 8.63 3.13 -1.09
C ILE A 81 7.94 3.79 -2.28
N ASN A 82 8.71 4.03 -3.34
CA ASN A 82 8.20 4.51 -4.61
C ASN A 82 8.32 3.39 -5.64
N PHE A 83 7.33 3.27 -6.51
CA PHE A 83 7.35 2.24 -7.56
C PHE A 83 6.42 2.61 -8.71
N ILE A 84 6.59 1.94 -9.83
CA ILE A 84 5.65 2.00 -10.94
C ILE A 84 4.59 0.94 -10.72
N GLN A 85 3.33 1.32 -10.80
CA GLN A 85 2.20 0.44 -10.58
C GLN A 85 1.38 0.33 -11.87
N ARG A 86 1.23 -0.90 -12.38
CA ARG A 86 0.33 -1.21 -13.47
C ARG A 86 -0.90 -1.88 -12.88
N TYR A 87 -2.04 -1.23 -13.01
CA TYR A 87 -3.32 -1.72 -12.53
C TYR A 87 -4.19 -2.13 -13.70
N LYS A 88 -4.83 -3.29 -13.60
CA LYS A 88 -5.82 -3.75 -14.56
C LYS A 88 -6.93 -4.46 -13.83
N SER A 89 -8.18 -4.19 -14.23
CA SER A 89 -9.35 -4.90 -13.75
C SER A 89 -10.32 -5.10 -14.90
N ASN A 90 -11.51 -5.66 -14.61
CA ASN A 90 -12.56 -5.82 -15.59
C ASN A 90 -13.09 -4.48 -16.13
N THR A 91 -12.90 -3.36 -15.41
CA THR A 91 -13.50 -2.06 -15.77
C THR A 91 -12.49 -0.97 -16.08
N ALA A 92 -11.22 -1.14 -15.70
CA ALA A 92 -10.23 -0.07 -15.83
C ALA A 92 -8.82 -0.62 -15.95
N SER A 93 -7.93 0.18 -16.53
CA SER A 93 -6.50 -0.07 -16.50
C SER A 93 -5.76 1.25 -16.46
N ASP A 94 -4.65 1.30 -15.73
CA ASP A 94 -3.81 2.48 -15.68
C ASP A 94 -2.38 2.10 -15.32
N VAL A 95 -1.48 3.06 -15.52
CA VAL A 95 -0.07 2.95 -15.13
C VAL A 95 0.31 4.27 -14.48
N GLY A 96 0.93 4.20 -13.33
CA GLY A 96 1.33 5.40 -12.62
C GLY A 96 2.49 5.18 -11.68
N LYS A 97 2.93 6.29 -11.10
CA LYS A 97 3.92 6.31 -10.01
C LYS A 97 3.18 6.31 -8.69
N LYS A 98 3.42 5.28 -7.89
CA LYS A 98 2.85 5.15 -6.55
C LYS A 98 3.93 5.43 -5.51
N SER A 99 3.54 6.12 -4.45
CA SER A 99 4.37 6.30 -3.26
C SER A 99 3.59 5.86 -2.04
N LEU A 100 4.19 5.00 -1.22
CA LEU A 100 3.64 4.58 0.06
C LEU A 100 4.64 4.94 1.15
N VAL A 101 4.16 5.60 2.20
CA VAL A 101 4.95 5.89 3.38
C VAL A 101 4.49 4.97 4.50
N TRP A 102 5.44 4.20 5.04
CA TRP A 102 5.21 3.22 6.09
C TRP A 102 5.80 3.72 7.41
N GLU A 103 5.06 3.53 8.49
CA GLU A 103 5.50 3.89 9.83
C GLU A 103 5.52 2.67 10.73
N LYS A 104 6.58 2.51 11.52
CA LYS A 104 6.67 1.46 12.53
C LYS A 104 5.86 1.87 13.76
N GLY A 105 4.87 1.07 14.09
CA GLY A 105 4.02 1.24 15.27
C GLY A 105 3.98 -0.01 16.13
N PRO A 106 3.11 -0.04 17.14
CA PRO A 106 3.02 -1.21 18.04
C PRO A 106 2.63 -2.50 17.34
N ASP A 107 1.89 -2.39 16.24
CA ASP A 107 1.43 -3.56 15.46
C ASP A 107 2.29 -3.79 14.20
N GLY A 108 3.50 -3.24 14.17
CA GLY A 108 4.41 -3.36 13.05
C GLY A 108 4.34 -2.18 12.09
N TRP A 109 4.83 -2.39 10.88
CA TRP A 109 4.90 -1.36 9.86
C TRP A 109 3.55 -1.23 9.14
N LYS A 110 3.00 -0.01 9.10
CA LYS A 110 1.70 0.30 8.49
C LYS A 110 1.81 1.55 7.62
N ILE A 111 0.96 1.63 6.61
CA ILE A 111 0.93 2.77 5.69
C ILE A 111 0.27 3.97 6.35
N ILE A 112 0.94 5.13 6.32
CA ILE A 112 0.41 6.39 6.84
C ILE A 112 0.10 7.39 5.74
N LYS A 113 0.63 7.18 4.52
CA LYS A 113 0.41 8.10 3.40
C LYS A 113 0.53 7.34 2.09
N GLU A 114 -0.32 7.70 1.14
CA GLU A 114 -0.33 7.11 -0.20
C GLU A 114 -0.58 8.21 -1.23
N SER A 115 0.19 8.19 -2.32
CA SER A 115 -0.04 9.09 -3.45
C SER A 115 0.18 8.33 -4.75
N TRP A 116 -0.51 8.79 -5.79
CA TRP A 116 -0.41 8.22 -7.14
C TRP A 116 -0.54 9.33 -8.16
N LYS A 117 0.22 9.22 -9.24
CA LYS A 117 0.08 10.11 -10.39
C LYS A 117 0.30 9.32 -11.66
N PRO A 118 -0.37 9.66 -12.76
CA PRO A 118 -0.19 8.96 -14.03
C PRO A 118 1.26 9.07 -14.51
N LEU A 119 1.68 8.03 -15.17
CA LEU A 119 3.02 7.96 -15.72
C LEU A 119 3.16 8.87 -16.94
#